data_de0c4bb8409160162124b03d50665def
#
_entry.id   de0c4bb8409160162124b03d50665def
#
_cell.length_a   1.000
_cell.length_b   1.000
_cell.length_c   1.000
_cell.angle_alpha   90.00
_cell.angle_beta   90.00
_cell.angle_gamma   90.00
#
_symmetry.space_group_name_H-M   'P 1'
#
loop_
_entity.id
_entity.type
_entity.pdbx_description
1 polymer ?
#
loop_
_entity_poly.entity_id
_entity_poly.type
_entity_poly.pdbx_seq_one_letter_code
_entity_poly.pdbx_strand_id
1 'polypeptide(L)'
;MRKIKSLVLFKLLLLASCAPKAFFISQPKLVSVYFDREINKLEKKNSTNITDRRLLVKKKIEYGFGVIMEEANRMIDEDYAQSMMKYEKANKIFKEAKESGLSIISERYPAFNSWLKKESSINFRKEDVSDMYWLAASYGGSISSSRGDPFELINLPKVGRILNQCIQIDPGWNKGSLFSAMMSFTATRPDLNEKMLRDSVDFYFDKAVKFSNGMDAGPYMTYAESVHKIFQERKDFVNKLNYVLKMEIVPNSDFELTNLLAKDRAKWLLTKTDEYFLE
;
A
#
# COMPACT_ATOMS: atom_id res chain seq x y z
N MET A 1 37.29 5.95 -33.34
CA MET A 1 36.18 5.04 -33.00
C MET A 1 35.81 5.00 -31.51
N ARG A 2 36.70 5.23 -30.54
CA ARG A 2 36.42 5.18 -29.10
C ARG A 2 35.52 6.32 -28.59
N LYS A 3 35.64 7.54 -29.13
CA LYS A 3 34.84 8.71 -28.72
C LYS A 3 33.38 8.67 -29.17
N ILE A 4 33.05 7.98 -30.28
CA ILE A 4 31.67 7.84 -30.78
C ILE A 4 30.87 6.86 -29.90
N LYS A 5 31.50 5.78 -29.41
CA LYS A 5 30.85 4.79 -28.51
C LYS A 5 30.50 5.43 -27.16
N SER A 6 31.34 6.35 -26.64
CA SER A 6 31.07 7.04 -25.39
C SER A 6 29.90 8.04 -25.52
N LEU A 7 29.76 8.72 -26.66
CA LEU A 7 28.68 9.68 -26.90
C LEU A 7 27.32 9.02 -27.10
N VAL A 8 27.29 7.84 -27.73
CA VAL A 8 26.07 7.03 -27.89
C VAL A 8 25.62 6.45 -26.55
N LEU A 9 26.56 5.98 -25.71
CA LEU A 9 26.24 5.49 -24.35
C LEU A 9 25.71 6.59 -23.45
N PHE A 10 26.23 7.82 -23.56
CA PHE A 10 25.74 8.98 -22.79
C PHE A 10 24.35 9.44 -23.25
N LYS A 11 24.05 9.41 -24.55
CA LYS A 11 22.71 9.68 -25.08
C LYS A 11 21.68 8.59 -24.68
N LEU A 12 22.07 7.31 -24.63
CA LEU A 12 21.21 6.24 -24.12
C LEU A 12 20.90 6.40 -22.62
N LEU A 13 21.86 6.86 -21.81
CA LEU A 13 21.66 7.16 -20.38
C LEU A 13 20.70 8.35 -20.16
N LEU A 14 20.71 9.35 -21.04
CA LEU A 14 19.76 10.48 -20.98
C LEU A 14 18.34 10.07 -21.38
N LEU A 15 18.18 9.10 -22.28
CA LEU A 15 16.86 8.56 -22.64
C LEU A 15 16.25 7.69 -21.52
N ALA A 16 17.07 7.05 -20.69
CA ALA A 16 16.61 6.27 -19.54
C ALA A 16 16.04 7.17 -18.41
N SER A 17 16.43 8.45 -18.34
CA SER A 17 15.90 9.40 -17.34
C SER A 17 14.48 9.88 -17.64
N CYS A 18 13.96 9.63 -18.86
CA CYS A 18 12.62 9.99 -19.31
C CYS A 18 11.75 8.78 -19.64
N ALA A 19 12.10 7.58 -19.19
CA ALA A 19 11.26 6.41 -19.45
C ALA A 19 9.90 6.59 -18.76
N PRO A 20 8.78 6.37 -19.48
CA PRO A 20 7.46 6.49 -18.88
C PRO A 20 7.31 5.57 -17.65
N LYS A 21 6.63 6.02 -16.59
CA LYS A 21 6.37 5.21 -15.38
C LYS A 21 5.77 3.84 -15.74
N ALA A 22 4.93 3.78 -16.77
CA ALA A 22 4.37 2.55 -17.32
C ALA A 22 5.43 1.52 -17.75
N PHE A 23 6.58 1.96 -18.28
CA PHE A 23 7.68 1.06 -18.64
C PHE A 23 8.30 0.40 -17.42
N PHE A 24 8.48 1.14 -16.32
CA PHE A 24 9.02 0.56 -15.08
C PHE A 24 8.09 -0.49 -14.48
N ILE A 25 6.78 -0.29 -14.52
CA ILE A 25 5.80 -1.25 -14.01
C ILE A 25 5.87 -2.58 -14.77
N SER A 26 6.14 -2.56 -16.08
CA SER A 26 6.32 -3.78 -16.88
C SER A 26 7.64 -4.51 -16.59
N GLN A 27 8.51 -3.96 -15.73
CA GLN A 27 9.83 -4.51 -15.40
C GLN A 27 10.00 -4.69 -13.87
N PRO A 28 9.32 -5.64 -13.22
CA PRO A 28 9.32 -5.81 -11.76
C PRO A 28 10.72 -5.94 -11.16
N LYS A 29 11.64 -6.64 -11.87
CA LYS A 29 13.03 -6.78 -11.43
C LYS A 29 13.77 -5.45 -11.34
N LEU A 30 13.54 -4.52 -12.28
CA LEU A 30 14.17 -3.18 -12.24
C LEU A 30 13.60 -2.34 -11.12
N VAL A 31 12.29 -2.45 -10.86
CA VAL A 31 11.63 -1.76 -9.75
C VAL A 31 12.18 -2.27 -8.41
N SER A 32 12.33 -3.58 -8.26
CA SER A 32 12.92 -4.20 -7.07
C SER A 32 14.35 -3.69 -6.81
N VAL A 33 15.20 -3.69 -7.84
CA VAL A 33 16.59 -3.18 -7.74
C VAL A 33 16.61 -1.69 -7.36
N TYR A 34 15.68 -0.89 -7.89
CA TYR A 34 15.56 0.53 -7.53
C TYR A 34 15.25 0.70 -6.05
N PHE A 35 14.23 0.00 -5.53
CA PHE A 35 13.86 0.09 -4.11
C PHE A 35 14.97 -0.43 -3.19
N ASP A 36 15.56 -1.58 -3.50
CA ASP A 36 16.67 -2.13 -2.73
C ASP A 36 17.85 -1.12 -2.65
N ARG A 37 18.16 -0.45 -3.77
CA ARG A 37 19.23 0.56 -3.80
C ARG A 37 18.89 1.80 -2.96
N GLU A 38 17.68 2.34 -3.09
CA GLU A 38 17.26 3.54 -2.36
C GLU A 38 17.15 3.27 -0.86
N ILE A 39 16.58 2.13 -0.46
CA ILE A 39 16.50 1.72 0.94
C ILE A 39 17.91 1.55 1.52
N ASN A 40 18.77 0.77 0.87
CA ASN A 40 20.17 0.57 1.30
C ASN A 40 20.96 1.88 1.42
N LYS A 41 20.72 2.85 0.53
CA LYS A 41 21.36 4.17 0.60
C LYS A 41 20.92 4.95 1.83
N LEU A 42 19.62 4.93 2.15
CA LEU A 42 19.06 5.60 3.33
C LEU A 42 19.52 4.92 4.62
N GLU A 43 19.56 3.60 4.67
CA GLU A 43 20.05 2.83 5.82
C GLU A 43 21.54 3.07 6.09
N LYS A 44 22.38 3.03 5.05
CA LYS A 44 23.82 3.31 5.17
C LYS A 44 24.11 4.74 5.62
N LYS A 45 23.24 5.69 5.27
CA LYS A 45 23.35 7.08 5.74
C LYS A 45 23.21 7.16 7.25
N ASN A 46 22.48 6.22 7.87
CA ASN A 46 22.18 6.16 9.31
C ASN A 46 21.82 7.54 9.90
N SER A 47 20.99 8.25 9.18
CA SER A 47 20.69 9.66 9.45
C SER A 47 19.79 9.82 10.65
N THR A 48 20.16 10.72 11.57
CA THR A 48 19.28 11.19 12.64
C THR A 48 18.27 12.22 12.15
N ASN A 49 18.40 12.69 10.89
CA ASN A 49 17.47 13.66 10.30
C ASN A 49 16.10 13.02 10.13
N ILE A 50 15.08 13.69 10.69
CA ILE A 50 13.69 13.20 10.67
C ILE A 50 13.15 12.99 9.24
N THR A 51 13.56 13.82 8.27
CA THR A 51 13.13 13.70 6.87
C THR A 51 13.64 12.42 6.23
N ASP A 52 14.91 12.06 6.44
CA ASP A 52 15.49 10.81 5.93
C ASP A 52 14.82 9.59 6.56
N ARG A 53 14.56 9.65 7.88
CA ARG A 53 13.89 8.56 8.62
C ARG A 53 12.46 8.34 8.11
N ARG A 54 11.69 9.42 7.90
CA ARG A 54 10.34 9.37 7.29
C ARG A 54 10.38 8.80 5.88
N LEU A 55 11.36 9.22 5.08
CA LEU A 55 11.53 8.72 3.72
C LEU A 55 11.85 7.22 3.71
N LEU A 56 12.71 6.75 4.63
CA LEU A 56 13.04 5.32 4.76
C LEU A 56 11.79 4.50 5.11
N VAL A 57 10.99 4.94 6.10
CA VAL A 57 9.72 4.29 6.47
C VAL A 57 8.79 4.19 5.24
N LYS A 58 8.58 5.31 4.55
CA LYS A 58 7.75 5.37 3.35
C LYS A 58 8.25 4.40 2.28
N LYS A 59 9.55 4.41 1.96
CA LYS A 59 10.14 3.57 0.92
C LYS A 59 10.03 2.08 1.25
N LYS A 60 10.22 1.68 2.49
CA LYS A 60 10.01 0.30 2.93
C LYS A 60 8.56 -0.15 2.73
N ILE A 61 7.58 0.69 3.06
CA ILE A 61 6.16 0.38 2.92
C ILE A 61 5.77 0.30 1.44
N GLU A 62 6.19 1.26 0.63
CA GLU A 62 5.96 1.25 -0.82
C GLU A 62 6.54 -0.01 -1.47
N TYR A 63 7.76 -0.39 -1.11
CA TYR A 63 8.41 -1.61 -1.60
C TYR A 63 7.70 -2.88 -1.15
N GLY A 64 7.33 -2.94 0.13
CA GLY A 64 6.62 -4.07 0.71
C GLY A 64 5.30 -4.37 -0.01
N PHE A 65 4.43 -3.37 -0.15
CA PHE A 65 3.13 -3.54 -0.82
C PHE A 65 3.23 -3.58 -2.34
N GLY A 66 3.91 -2.60 -2.94
CA GLY A 66 3.87 -2.39 -4.38
C GLY A 66 4.70 -3.37 -5.19
N VAL A 67 5.65 -4.07 -4.56
CA VAL A 67 6.55 -5.00 -5.26
C VAL A 67 6.52 -6.38 -4.62
N ILE A 68 6.99 -6.50 -3.38
CA ILE A 68 7.26 -7.83 -2.80
C ILE A 68 5.97 -8.62 -2.60
N MET A 69 4.95 -8.02 -1.99
CA MET A 69 3.66 -8.70 -1.79
C MET A 69 2.92 -8.93 -3.10
N GLU A 70 3.03 -8.02 -4.06
CA GLU A 70 2.43 -8.20 -5.38
C GLU A 70 3.06 -9.41 -6.11
N GLU A 71 4.39 -9.53 -6.10
CA GLU A 71 5.08 -10.70 -6.62
C GLU A 71 4.68 -11.99 -5.88
N ALA A 72 4.58 -11.94 -4.54
CA ALA A 72 4.15 -13.07 -3.74
C ALA A 72 2.72 -13.52 -4.09
N ASN A 73 1.78 -12.56 -4.21
CA ASN A 73 0.40 -12.84 -4.59
C ASN A 73 0.28 -13.52 -5.97
N ARG A 74 1.10 -13.09 -6.95
CA ARG A 74 1.04 -13.61 -8.31
C ARG A 74 1.59 -15.01 -8.44
N MET A 75 2.53 -15.40 -7.61
CA MET A 75 3.18 -16.71 -7.71
C MET A 75 2.65 -17.75 -6.73
N ILE A 76 1.68 -17.41 -5.88
CA ILE A 76 1.22 -18.29 -4.79
C ILE A 76 0.69 -19.64 -5.29
N ASP A 77 0.03 -19.65 -6.44
CA ASP A 77 -0.56 -20.85 -7.03
C ASP A 77 0.47 -21.65 -7.87
N GLU A 78 1.53 -20.98 -8.36
CA GLU A 78 2.55 -21.58 -9.22
C GLU A 78 3.77 -22.08 -8.42
N ASP A 79 4.22 -21.30 -7.45
CA ASP A 79 5.36 -21.62 -6.56
C ASP A 79 5.09 -21.13 -5.14
N TYR A 80 4.37 -21.95 -4.39
CA TYR A 80 4.00 -21.65 -3.01
C TYR A 80 5.22 -21.36 -2.10
N ALA A 81 6.31 -22.14 -2.26
CA ALA A 81 7.49 -21.97 -1.42
C ALA A 81 8.16 -20.61 -1.65
N GLN A 82 8.35 -20.22 -2.90
CA GLN A 82 8.89 -18.91 -3.28
C GLN A 82 7.96 -17.77 -2.84
N SER A 83 6.65 -17.95 -2.99
CA SER A 83 5.66 -16.99 -2.53
C SER A 83 5.78 -16.74 -1.02
N MET A 84 5.88 -17.81 -0.22
CA MET A 84 6.04 -17.69 1.24
C MET A 84 7.35 -17.00 1.63
N MET A 85 8.45 -17.26 0.95
CA MET A 85 9.71 -16.56 1.17
C MET A 85 9.59 -15.03 0.89
N LYS A 86 8.80 -14.67 -0.12
CA LYS A 86 8.52 -13.25 -0.41
C LYS A 86 7.63 -12.61 0.65
N TYR A 87 6.61 -13.30 1.13
CA TYR A 87 5.80 -12.81 2.25
C TYR A 87 6.64 -12.61 3.51
N GLU A 88 7.55 -13.52 3.82
CA GLU A 88 8.48 -13.38 4.94
C GLU A 88 9.41 -12.15 4.76
N LYS A 89 9.97 -11.96 3.56
CA LYS A 89 10.76 -10.75 3.24
C LYS A 89 9.92 -9.48 3.43
N ALA A 90 8.68 -9.45 2.95
CA ALA A 90 7.78 -8.32 3.13
C ALA A 90 7.48 -8.05 4.62
N ASN A 91 7.18 -9.12 5.39
CA ASN A 91 6.91 -9.03 6.82
C ASN A 91 8.06 -8.39 7.59
N LYS A 92 9.30 -8.82 7.30
CA LYS A 92 10.51 -8.23 7.89
C LYS A 92 10.60 -6.72 7.60
N ILE A 93 10.43 -6.34 6.34
CA ILE A 93 10.49 -4.92 5.91
C ILE A 93 9.41 -4.08 6.60
N PHE A 94 8.17 -4.59 6.71
CA PHE A 94 7.10 -3.89 7.42
C PHE A 94 7.36 -3.79 8.92
N LYS A 95 7.93 -4.81 9.55
CA LYS A 95 8.33 -4.76 10.97
C LYS A 95 9.39 -3.68 11.22
N GLU A 96 10.41 -3.61 10.40
CA GLU A 96 11.43 -2.57 10.47
C GLU A 96 10.85 -1.16 10.25
N ALA A 97 9.92 -1.01 9.28
CA ALA A 97 9.21 0.25 9.07
C ALA A 97 8.32 0.62 10.28
N LYS A 98 7.65 -0.36 10.88
CA LYS A 98 6.82 -0.21 12.09
C LYS A 98 7.65 0.29 13.28
N GLU A 99 8.80 -0.33 13.56
CA GLU A 99 9.70 0.09 14.62
C GLU A 99 10.21 1.51 14.42
N SER A 100 10.63 1.84 13.20
CA SER A 100 11.09 3.18 12.84
C SER A 100 9.96 4.22 12.95
N GLY A 101 8.76 3.89 12.49
CA GLY A 101 7.58 4.75 12.60
C GLY A 101 7.16 4.99 14.05
N LEU A 102 7.18 3.95 14.89
CA LEU A 102 6.93 4.06 16.33
C LEU A 102 7.96 4.97 17.02
N SER A 103 9.24 4.82 16.69
CA SER A 103 10.30 5.69 17.23
C SER A 103 10.05 7.15 16.86
N ILE A 104 9.75 7.44 15.59
CA ILE A 104 9.47 8.82 15.12
C ILE A 104 8.33 9.48 15.92
N ILE A 105 7.22 8.76 16.10
CA ILE A 105 6.06 9.32 16.81
C ILE A 105 6.32 9.41 18.32
N SER A 106 6.99 8.41 18.91
CA SER A 106 7.26 8.37 20.36
C SER A 106 8.25 9.43 20.81
N GLU A 107 9.15 9.90 19.95
CA GLU A 107 10.03 11.04 20.24
C GLU A 107 9.23 12.33 20.50
N ARG A 108 8.11 12.53 19.78
CA ARG A 108 7.22 13.67 19.99
C ARG A 108 6.18 13.40 21.09
N TYR A 109 5.70 12.18 21.17
CA TYR A 109 4.64 11.74 22.07
C TYR A 109 5.07 10.51 22.88
N PRO A 110 5.80 10.67 24.00
CA PRO A 110 6.27 9.52 24.79
C PRO A 110 5.14 8.60 25.29
N ALA A 111 3.93 9.13 25.46
CA ALA A 111 2.74 8.36 25.86
C ALA A 111 2.05 7.62 24.68
N PHE A 112 2.63 7.60 23.46
CA PHE A 112 1.98 7.05 22.29
C PHE A 112 1.61 5.55 22.43
N ASN A 113 2.48 4.75 23.04
CA ASN A 113 2.18 3.33 23.29
C ASN A 113 1.01 3.13 24.26
N SER A 114 0.90 3.96 25.31
CA SER A 114 -0.25 3.96 26.23
C SER A 114 -1.52 4.42 25.51
N TRP A 115 -1.41 5.43 24.64
CA TRP A 115 -2.52 5.83 23.80
C TRP A 115 -2.99 4.68 22.87
N LEU A 116 -2.09 3.94 22.23
CA LEU A 116 -2.46 2.78 21.41
C LEU A 116 -3.23 1.72 22.19
N LYS A 117 -2.96 1.58 23.49
CA LYS A 117 -3.67 0.67 24.42
C LYS A 117 -4.95 1.26 25.02
N LYS A 118 -5.31 2.50 24.70
CA LYS A 118 -6.44 3.26 25.29
C LYS A 118 -6.24 3.65 26.74
N GLU A 119 -5.02 3.69 27.24
CA GLU A 119 -4.66 4.02 28.63
C GLU A 119 -4.35 5.52 28.82
N SER A 120 -4.22 6.28 27.73
CA SER A 120 -3.96 7.72 27.74
C SER A 120 -4.65 8.43 26.58
N SER A 121 -4.69 9.77 26.66
CA SER A 121 -5.13 10.66 25.59
C SER A 121 -3.95 11.50 25.09
N ILE A 122 -3.93 11.77 23.78
CA ILE A 122 -2.93 12.64 23.13
C ILE A 122 -3.68 13.62 22.22
N ASN A 123 -3.29 14.88 22.27
CA ASN A 123 -3.78 15.89 21.34
C ASN A 123 -2.84 15.95 20.13
N PHE A 124 -3.11 15.14 19.10
CA PHE A 124 -2.33 15.12 17.87
C PHE A 124 -2.60 16.35 17.01
N ARG A 125 -1.61 16.71 16.19
CA ARG A 125 -1.67 17.83 15.27
C ARG A 125 -1.85 17.35 13.83
N LYS A 126 -2.21 18.28 12.95
CA LYS A 126 -2.38 17.99 11.52
C LYS A 126 -1.08 17.47 10.86
N GLU A 127 0.07 17.98 11.27
CA GLU A 127 1.38 17.53 10.79
C GLU A 127 1.74 16.09 11.19
N ASP A 128 1.08 15.52 12.19
CA ASP A 128 1.32 14.14 12.64
C ASP A 128 0.61 13.10 11.77
N VAL A 129 -0.41 13.52 11.01
CA VAL A 129 -1.24 12.61 10.20
C VAL A 129 -0.41 11.79 9.23
N SER A 130 0.60 12.38 8.61
CA SER A 130 1.48 11.65 7.70
C SER A 130 2.25 10.53 8.41
N ASP A 131 2.88 10.82 9.55
CA ASP A 131 3.65 9.83 10.31
C ASP A 131 2.73 8.71 10.83
N MET A 132 1.54 9.07 11.32
CA MET A 132 0.52 8.15 11.79
C MET A 132 -0.01 7.25 10.66
N TYR A 133 -0.28 7.80 9.48
CA TYR A 133 -0.71 7.03 8.32
C TYR A 133 0.32 5.96 7.92
N TRP A 134 1.59 6.34 7.78
CA TRP A 134 2.65 5.40 7.41
C TRP A 134 2.89 4.35 8.51
N LEU A 135 2.72 4.71 9.78
CA LEU A 135 2.74 3.75 10.87
C LEU A 135 1.56 2.77 10.78
N ALA A 136 0.34 3.24 10.52
CA ALA A 136 -0.82 2.35 10.32
C ALA A 136 -0.61 1.41 9.13
N ALA A 137 -0.04 1.93 8.02
CA ALA A 137 0.30 1.14 6.85
C ALA A 137 1.35 0.07 7.16
N SER A 138 2.37 0.37 7.99
CA SER A 138 3.37 -0.62 8.41
C SER A 138 2.77 -1.74 9.27
N TYR A 139 1.85 -1.42 10.20
CA TYR A 139 1.08 -2.41 10.93
C TYR A 139 0.23 -3.28 10.00
N GLY A 140 -0.54 -2.66 9.10
CA GLY A 140 -1.35 -3.36 8.12
C GLY A 140 -0.52 -4.29 7.22
N GLY A 141 0.66 -3.82 6.78
CA GLY A 141 1.60 -4.60 5.98
C GLY A 141 2.17 -5.80 6.74
N SER A 142 2.58 -5.62 8.01
CA SER A 142 3.08 -6.75 8.82
C SER A 142 1.99 -7.78 9.09
N ILE A 143 0.75 -7.36 9.31
CA ILE A 143 -0.39 -8.26 9.49
C ILE A 143 -0.67 -9.04 8.19
N SER A 144 -0.82 -8.35 7.06
CA SER A 144 -1.17 -8.98 5.79
C SER A 144 -0.09 -9.95 5.30
N SER A 145 1.19 -9.59 5.46
CA SER A 145 2.32 -10.43 5.06
C SER A 145 2.60 -11.59 6.00
N SER A 146 2.08 -11.56 7.23
CA SER A 146 2.22 -12.65 8.21
C SER A 146 1.38 -13.89 7.90
N ARG A 147 0.45 -13.78 6.95
CA ARG A 147 -0.42 -14.87 6.51
C ARG A 147 -1.21 -15.54 7.64
N GLY A 148 -1.67 -14.73 8.58
CA GLY A 148 -2.54 -15.19 9.67
C GLY A 148 -1.82 -15.45 11.01
N ASP A 149 -0.59 -14.99 11.18
CA ASP A 149 0.13 -15.08 12.45
C ASP A 149 -0.67 -14.36 13.56
N PRO A 150 -1.10 -15.07 14.64
CA PRO A 150 -1.84 -14.47 15.73
C PRO A 150 -1.11 -13.33 16.44
N PHE A 151 0.22 -13.36 16.49
CA PHE A 151 1.04 -12.31 17.10
C PHE A 151 1.05 -11.01 16.29
N GLU A 152 0.80 -11.08 14.98
CA GLU A 152 0.58 -9.89 14.16
C GLU A 152 -0.89 -9.46 14.19
N LEU A 153 -1.84 -10.40 14.14
CA LEU A 153 -3.28 -10.11 14.14
C LEU A 153 -3.74 -9.35 15.39
N ILE A 154 -3.13 -9.58 16.56
CA ILE A 154 -3.43 -8.83 17.80
C ILE A 154 -3.23 -7.31 17.64
N ASN A 155 -2.48 -6.88 16.64
CA ASN A 155 -2.24 -5.46 16.34
C ASN A 155 -3.32 -4.83 15.45
N LEU A 156 -4.25 -5.61 14.89
CA LEU A 156 -5.30 -5.11 14.00
C LEU A 156 -6.11 -3.94 14.59
N PRO A 157 -6.54 -3.95 15.87
CA PRO A 157 -7.23 -2.80 16.47
C PRO A 157 -6.42 -1.50 16.50
N LYS A 158 -5.07 -1.59 16.54
CA LYS A 158 -4.20 -0.41 16.50
C LYS A 158 -4.28 0.31 15.15
N VAL A 159 -4.39 -0.45 14.04
CA VAL A 159 -4.55 0.12 12.69
C VAL A 159 -5.81 0.99 12.64
N GLY A 160 -6.96 0.43 13.04
CA GLY A 160 -8.22 1.15 13.06
C GLY A 160 -8.18 2.39 13.95
N ARG A 161 -7.55 2.27 15.15
CA ARG A 161 -7.41 3.40 16.08
C ARG A 161 -6.61 4.56 15.47
N ILE A 162 -5.46 4.25 14.86
CA ILE A 162 -4.59 5.27 14.23
C ILE A 162 -5.32 5.93 13.07
N LEU A 163 -5.91 5.15 12.17
CA LEU A 163 -6.62 5.68 11.00
C LEU A 163 -7.83 6.53 11.38
N ASN A 164 -8.63 6.10 12.37
CA ASN A 164 -9.74 6.90 12.89
C ASN A 164 -9.28 8.25 13.43
N GLN A 165 -8.18 8.27 14.19
CA GLN A 165 -7.61 9.52 14.71
C GLN A 165 -7.14 10.43 13.57
N CYS A 166 -6.50 9.88 12.54
CA CYS A 166 -6.09 10.65 11.35
C CYS A 166 -7.30 11.26 10.63
N ILE A 167 -8.37 10.50 10.45
CA ILE A 167 -9.62 10.97 9.80
C ILE A 167 -10.26 12.10 10.61
N GLN A 168 -10.24 12.03 11.94
CA GLN A 168 -10.76 13.10 12.79
C GLN A 168 -9.96 14.40 12.67
N ILE A 169 -8.63 14.31 12.46
CA ILE A 169 -7.74 15.47 12.36
C ILE A 169 -7.79 16.09 10.96
N ASP A 170 -7.67 15.29 9.92
CA ASP A 170 -7.63 15.76 8.53
C ASP A 170 -8.26 14.73 7.57
N PRO A 171 -9.60 14.72 7.44
CA PRO A 171 -10.29 13.76 6.58
C PRO A 171 -9.92 13.88 5.10
N GLY A 172 -9.45 15.04 4.66
CA GLY A 172 -9.00 15.29 3.28
C GLY A 172 -7.54 14.95 3.01
N TRP A 173 -6.81 14.49 4.01
CA TRP A 173 -5.39 14.20 3.85
C TRP A 173 -5.12 13.26 2.67
N ASN A 174 -4.14 13.66 1.86
CA ASN A 174 -3.70 12.92 0.69
C ASN A 174 -4.87 12.41 -0.19
N LYS A 175 -5.85 13.31 -0.42
CA LYS A 175 -6.96 13.10 -1.37
C LYS A 175 -7.75 11.80 -1.14
N GLY A 176 -8.02 11.45 0.12
CA GLY A 176 -8.85 10.29 0.47
C GLY A 176 -8.09 9.02 0.82
N SER A 177 -6.77 9.03 0.85
CA SER A 177 -5.96 7.85 1.19
C SER A 177 -6.29 7.27 2.57
N LEU A 178 -6.71 8.10 3.55
CA LEU A 178 -7.15 7.63 4.85
C LEU A 178 -8.41 6.77 4.76
N PHE A 179 -9.35 7.15 3.91
CA PHE A 179 -10.58 6.37 3.70
C PHE A 179 -10.30 5.09 2.93
N SER A 180 -9.42 5.11 1.92
CA SER A 180 -8.96 3.90 1.21
C SER A 180 -8.29 2.91 2.18
N ALA A 181 -7.44 3.40 3.09
CA ALA A 181 -6.80 2.55 4.10
C ALA A 181 -7.82 2.03 5.13
N MET A 182 -8.77 2.87 5.56
CA MET A 182 -9.82 2.44 6.49
C MET A 182 -10.77 1.43 5.85
N MET A 183 -11.07 1.54 4.57
CA MET A 183 -11.83 0.56 3.80
C MET A 183 -11.12 -0.80 3.81
N SER A 184 -9.82 -0.83 3.48
CA SER A 184 -9.01 -2.05 3.51
C SER A 184 -8.96 -2.68 4.91
N PHE A 185 -8.79 -1.85 5.96
CA PHE A 185 -8.86 -2.31 7.35
C PHE A 185 -10.21 -2.91 7.69
N THR A 186 -11.31 -2.23 7.34
CA THR A 186 -12.68 -2.68 7.63
C THR A 186 -12.97 -4.03 6.98
N ALA A 187 -12.52 -4.23 5.76
CA ALA A 187 -12.68 -5.49 5.03
C ALA A 187 -11.96 -6.69 5.69
N THR A 188 -11.00 -6.45 6.58
CA THR A 188 -10.28 -7.52 7.30
C THR A 188 -10.83 -7.82 8.69
N ARG A 189 -11.88 -7.12 9.13
CA ARG A 189 -12.44 -7.26 10.48
C ARG A 189 -13.29 -8.52 10.62
N PRO A 190 -12.92 -9.46 11.51
CA PRO A 190 -13.65 -10.71 11.68
C PRO A 190 -14.91 -10.56 12.56
N ASP A 191 -15.08 -9.42 13.24
CA ASP A 191 -16.18 -9.14 14.17
C ASP A 191 -17.40 -8.49 13.47
N LEU A 192 -17.30 -8.21 12.16
CA LEU A 192 -18.40 -7.67 11.36
C LEU A 192 -19.15 -8.80 10.65
N ASN A 193 -20.49 -8.80 10.77
CA ASN A 193 -21.31 -9.60 9.87
C ASN A 193 -21.32 -8.99 8.45
N GLU A 194 -21.82 -9.74 7.46
CA GLU A 194 -21.81 -9.31 6.05
C GLU A 194 -22.44 -7.92 5.86
N LYS A 195 -23.62 -7.69 6.43
CA LYS A 195 -24.33 -6.40 6.29
C LYS A 195 -23.51 -5.25 6.85
N MET A 196 -22.99 -5.38 8.07
CA MET A 196 -22.17 -4.34 8.72
C MET A 196 -20.87 -4.09 7.96
N LEU A 197 -20.27 -5.15 7.41
CA LEU A 197 -19.06 -5.03 6.59
C LEU A 197 -19.36 -4.24 5.32
N ARG A 198 -20.42 -4.58 4.58
CA ARG A 198 -20.81 -3.89 3.35
C ARG A 198 -21.13 -2.42 3.63
N ASP A 199 -22.01 -2.14 4.57
CA ASP A 199 -22.41 -0.76 4.93
C ASP A 199 -21.17 0.10 5.28
N SER A 200 -20.20 -0.47 6.00
CA SER A 200 -18.99 0.24 6.39
C SER A 200 -18.01 0.42 5.21
N VAL A 201 -17.83 -0.61 4.39
CA VAL A 201 -16.97 -0.55 3.20
C VAL A 201 -17.53 0.45 2.19
N ASP A 202 -18.86 0.44 1.95
CA ASP A 202 -19.54 1.39 1.08
C ASP A 202 -19.32 2.83 1.56
N PHE A 203 -19.50 3.08 2.85
CA PHE A 203 -19.25 4.40 3.42
C PHE A 203 -17.83 4.89 3.16
N TYR A 204 -16.82 4.06 3.40
CA TYR A 204 -15.41 4.44 3.18
C TYR A 204 -15.07 4.52 1.69
N PHE A 205 -15.64 3.67 0.85
CA PHE A 205 -15.52 3.74 -0.60
C PHE A 205 -16.01 5.08 -1.14
N ASP A 206 -17.24 5.48 -0.78
CA ASP A 206 -17.83 6.76 -1.22
C ASP A 206 -16.99 7.96 -0.77
N LYS A 207 -16.46 7.92 0.45
CA LYS A 207 -15.57 8.97 0.94
C LYS A 207 -14.25 9.02 0.15
N ALA A 208 -13.60 7.86 -0.08
CA ALA A 208 -12.36 7.79 -0.85
C ALA A 208 -12.55 8.30 -2.28
N VAL A 209 -13.61 7.87 -2.96
CA VAL A 209 -13.96 8.33 -4.31
C VAL A 209 -14.25 9.83 -4.33
N LYS A 210 -15.01 10.33 -3.36
CA LYS A 210 -15.33 11.76 -3.25
C LYS A 210 -14.06 12.61 -3.08
N PHE A 211 -13.17 12.26 -2.17
CA PHE A 211 -11.95 13.06 -1.90
C PHE A 211 -10.91 12.95 -3.02
N SER A 212 -10.88 11.85 -3.76
CA SER A 212 -10.04 11.70 -4.96
C SER A 212 -10.67 12.26 -6.23
N ASN A 213 -11.90 12.79 -6.17
CA ASN A 213 -12.69 13.16 -7.34
C ASN A 213 -12.83 12.02 -8.37
N GLY A 214 -12.90 10.78 -7.90
CA GLY A 214 -12.97 9.59 -8.74
C GLY A 214 -11.67 9.25 -9.48
N MET A 215 -10.57 9.94 -9.21
CA MET A 215 -9.30 9.72 -9.91
C MET A 215 -8.42 8.61 -9.34
N ASP A 216 -8.74 8.07 -8.17
CA ASP A 216 -7.99 6.97 -7.54
C ASP A 216 -8.64 5.61 -7.88
N ALA A 217 -7.88 4.73 -8.51
CA ALA A 217 -8.31 3.36 -8.81
C ALA A 217 -8.26 2.42 -7.59
N GLY A 218 -7.50 2.79 -6.55
CA GLY A 218 -7.28 1.95 -5.36
C GLY A 218 -8.57 1.50 -4.66
N PRO A 219 -9.53 2.38 -4.34
CA PRO A 219 -10.80 2.00 -3.73
C PRO A 219 -11.59 0.96 -4.55
N TYR A 220 -11.60 1.09 -5.87
CA TYR A 220 -12.29 0.13 -6.75
C TYR A 220 -11.63 -1.24 -6.73
N MET A 221 -10.30 -1.30 -6.71
CA MET A 221 -9.55 -2.55 -6.57
C MET A 221 -9.82 -3.21 -5.21
N THR A 222 -9.76 -2.43 -4.13
CA THR A 222 -10.06 -2.93 -2.78
C THR A 222 -11.47 -3.48 -2.71
N TYR A 223 -12.45 -2.80 -3.29
CA TYR A 223 -13.84 -3.27 -3.32
C TYR A 223 -13.98 -4.60 -4.07
N ALA A 224 -13.38 -4.70 -5.25
CA ALA A 224 -13.41 -5.94 -6.03
C ALA A 224 -12.84 -7.13 -5.23
N GLU A 225 -11.66 -6.95 -4.63
CA GLU A 225 -10.96 -8.04 -3.96
C GLU A 225 -11.50 -8.37 -2.57
N SER A 226 -11.96 -7.36 -1.82
CA SER A 226 -12.37 -7.53 -0.42
C SER A 226 -13.88 -7.67 -0.21
N VAL A 227 -14.70 -7.42 -1.23
CA VAL A 227 -16.15 -7.61 -1.19
C VAL A 227 -16.57 -8.60 -2.27
N HIS A 228 -16.52 -8.20 -3.53
CA HIS A 228 -17.09 -9.03 -4.60
C HIS A 228 -16.46 -10.41 -4.70
N LYS A 229 -15.11 -10.51 -4.55
CA LYS A 229 -14.44 -11.83 -4.55
C LYS A 229 -14.83 -12.67 -3.34
N ILE A 230 -14.89 -12.08 -2.13
CA ILE A 230 -15.19 -12.81 -0.89
C ILE A 230 -16.65 -13.31 -0.89
N PHE A 231 -17.58 -12.49 -1.37
CA PHE A 231 -18.99 -12.84 -1.41
C PHE A 231 -19.44 -13.51 -2.72
N GLN A 232 -18.49 -13.98 -3.54
CA GLN A 232 -18.72 -14.74 -4.76
C GLN A 232 -19.58 -13.99 -5.79
N GLU A 233 -19.41 -12.67 -5.90
CA GLU A 233 -20.12 -11.79 -6.83
C GLU A 233 -19.32 -11.61 -8.12
N ARG A 234 -19.20 -12.68 -8.92
CA ARG A 234 -18.37 -12.73 -10.14
C ARG A 234 -18.62 -11.56 -11.09
N LYS A 235 -19.90 -11.28 -11.38
CA LYS A 235 -20.27 -10.23 -12.34
C LYS A 235 -19.79 -8.85 -11.88
N ASP A 236 -19.98 -8.53 -10.60
CA ASP A 236 -19.64 -7.24 -10.05
C ASP A 236 -18.11 -7.08 -9.87
N PHE A 237 -17.43 -8.17 -9.52
CA PHE A 237 -15.96 -8.24 -9.55
C PHE A 237 -15.40 -7.86 -10.93
N VAL A 238 -15.86 -8.54 -11.98
CA VAL A 238 -15.43 -8.28 -13.37
C VAL A 238 -15.78 -6.85 -13.80
N ASN A 239 -16.98 -6.37 -13.48
CA ASN A 239 -17.40 -5.00 -13.78
C ASN A 239 -16.49 -3.96 -13.12
N LYS A 240 -16.16 -4.16 -11.85
CA LYS A 240 -15.30 -3.25 -11.08
C LYS A 240 -13.89 -3.20 -11.66
N LEU A 241 -13.30 -4.37 -12.01
CA LEU A 241 -11.98 -4.43 -12.65
C LEU A 241 -11.97 -3.77 -14.03
N ASN A 242 -13.01 -4.01 -14.85
CA ASN A 242 -13.15 -3.38 -16.15
C ASN A 242 -13.32 -1.85 -16.03
N TYR A 243 -13.97 -1.36 -14.98
CA TYR A 243 -14.03 0.07 -14.70
C TYR A 243 -12.62 0.64 -14.46
N VAL A 244 -11.81 -0.02 -13.63
CA VAL A 244 -10.40 0.38 -13.39
C VAL A 244 -9.59 0.40 -14.69
N LEU A 245 -9.77 -0.59 -15.56
CA LEU A 245 -9.05 -0.63 -16.85
C LEU A 245 -9.41 0.55 -17.77
N LYS A 246 -10.66 1.03 -17.70
CA LYS A 246 -11.14 2.17 -18.50
C LYS A 246 -10.80 3.54 -17.91
N MET A 247 -10.43 3.63 -16.63
CA MET A 247 -10.06 4.91 -16.02
C MET A 247 -8.92 5.57 -16.80
N GLU A 248 -9.00 6.87 -16.98
CA GLU A 248 -7.92 7.64 -17.61
C GLU A 248 -6.71 7.75 -16.68
N ILE A 249 -5.52 7.59 -17.22
CA ILE A 249 -4.27 7.87 -16.50
C ILE A 249 -3.87 9.31 -16.80
N VAL A 250 -4.02 10.17 -15.81
CA VAL A 250 -3.62 11.57 -15.91
C VAL A 250 -2.12 11.68 -15.63
N PRO A 251 -1.28 12.03 -16.62
CA PRO A 251 0.16 12.16 -16.44
C PRO A 251 0.51 13.21 -15.36
N ASN A 252 1.52 12.90 -14.55
CA ASN A 252 1.99 13.75 -13.45
C ASN A 252 0.97 14.04 -12.35
N SER A 253 -0.17 13.34 -12.33
CA SER A 253 -1.09 13.38 -11.20
C SER A 253 -0.52 12.58 -10.01
N ASP A 254 -1.06 12.85 -8.81
CA ASP A 254 -0.69 12.11 -7.60
C ASP A 254 -1.08 10.61 -7.70
N PHE A 255 -2.05 10.28 -8.56
CA PHE A 255 -2.56 8.94 -8.76
C PHE A 255 -1.95 8.20 -9.96
N GLU A 256 -1.07 8.84 -10.76
CA GLU A 256 -0.54 8.22 -11.98
C GLU A 256 0.07 6.83 -11.71
N LEU A 257 1.01 6.76 -10.77
CA LEU A 257 1.71 5.51 -10.48
C LEU A 257 0.78 4.46 -9.87
N THR A 258 -0.04 4.84 -8.90
CA THR A 258 -0.97 3.92 -8.23
C THR A 258 -2.03 3.39 -9.18
N ASN A 259 -2.53 4.23 -10.10
CA ASN A 259 -3.49 3.81 -11.11
C ASN A 259 -2.88 2.89 -12.18
N LEU A 260 -1.63 3.13 -12.57
CA LEU A 260 -0.91 2.21 -13.46
C LEU A 260 -0.74 0.82 -12.82
N LEU A 261 -0.35 0.78 -11.54
CA LEU A 261 -0.26 -0.47 -10.77
C LEU A 261 -1.62 -1.15 -10.62
N ALA A 262 -2.67 -0.38 -10.33
CA ALA A 262 -4.03 -0.89 -10.22
C ALA A 262 -4.52 -1.50 -11.54
N LYS A 263 -4.24 -0.87 -12.67
CA LYS A 263 -4.57 -1.44 -13.99
C LYS A 263 -3.81 -2.71 -14.30
N ASP A 264 -2.54 -2.79 -13.97
CA ASP A 264 -1.74 -3.99 -14.15
C ASP A 264 -2.28 -5.15 -13.30
N ARG A 265 -2.58 -4.87 -12.02
CA ARG A 265 -3.22 -5.84 -11.13
C ARG A 265 -4.62 -6.25 -11.61
N ALA A 266 -5.45 -5.31 -12.08
CA ALA A 266 -6.78 -5.62 -12.60
C ALA A 266 -6.72 -6.55 -13.82
N LYS A 267 -5.77 -6.35 -14.73
CA LYS A 267 -5.53 -7.27 -15.85
C LYS A 267 -5.22 -8.68 -15.36
N TRP A 268 -4.30 -8.80 -14.41
CA TRP A 268 -3.92 -10.09 -13.86
C TRP A 268 -5.10 -10.77 -13.14
N LEU A 269 -5.86 -10.04 -12.31
CA LEU A 269 -7.02 -10.59 -11.61
C LEU A 269 -8.10 -11.11 -12.57
N LEU A 270 -8.30 -10.44 -13.72
CA LEU A 270 -9.23 -10.89 -14.73
C LEU A 270 -8.81 -12.25 -15.35
N THR A 271 -7.51 -12.54 -15.47
CA THR A 271 -7.03 -13.85 -15.94
C THR A 271 -7.27 -14.97 -14.93
N LYS A 272 -7.49 -14.61 -13.65
CA LYS A 272 -7.72 -15.54 -12.55
C LYS A 272 -9.21 -15.67 -12.17
N THR A 273 -10.11 -15.04 -12.92
CA THR A 273 -11.53 -14.97 -12.55
C THR A 273 -12.14 -16.37 -12.38
N ASP A 274 -11.86 -17.31 -13.28
CA ASP A 274 -12.41 -18.66 -13.21
C ASP A 274 -11.88 -19.48 -12.03
N GLU A 275 -10.71 -19.10 -11.48
CA GLU A 275 -10.13 -19.72 -10.29
C GLU A 275 -10.75 -19.18 -8.98
N TYR A 276 -11.32 -17.98 -9.00
CA TYR A 276 -11.81 -17.30 -7.82
C TYR A 276 -13.28 -17.53 -7.52
N PHE A 277 -14.07 -17.91 -8.51
CA PHE A 277 -15.51 -18.06 -8.38
C PHE A 277 -15.95 -19.49 -8.67
N LEU A 278 -16.76 -20.01 -7.73
CA LEU A 278 -17.43 -21.30 -7.91
C LEU A 278 -18.47 -21.16 -9.03
N GLU A 279 -18.61 -22.19 -9.88
CA GLU A 279 -19.66 -22.25 -10.92
C GLU A 279 -21.02 -22.48 -10.29
#